data_75e91d75b6b08e3dcb4d4c936e53d01b
#
_entry.id   75e91d75b6b08e3dcb4d4c936e53d01b
#
_cell.length_a   1.000
_cell.length_b   1.000
_cell.length_c   1.000
_cell.angle_alpha   90.00
_cell.angle_beta   90.00
_cell.angle_gamma   90.00
#
_symmetry.space_group_name_H-M   'P 1'
#
loop_
_entity.id
_entity.type
_entity.pdbx_description
1 polymer ?
#
loop_
_entity_poly.entity_id
_entity_poly.type
_entity_poly.pdbx_seq_one_letter_code
_entity_poly.pdbx_strand_id
1 'polypeptide(L)'
;VGTGGALMGAVNGIDGEGVHPDVIALEPAQSPLLTTGVGGPHRVEGIGVGFEPPFLDRERCTEIRMVDETAAMEMCRRLAVEEGLLCGTSTGLNVCAAIELANELGPDSSVVTFNCDSGLKYLESGLFDRST
;
A
#
# COMPACT_ATOMS: atom_id res chain seq x y z
N VAL A 1 -3.66 -3.23 2.90
CA VAL A 1 -3.83 -4.69 3.10
C VAL A 1 -5.18 -5.14 2.56
N GLY A 2 -5.18 -6.20 1.73
CA GLY A 2 -6.39 -6.93 1.34
C GLY A 2 -6.64 -8.10 2.29
N THR A 3 -6.42 -9.33 1.83
CA THR A 3 -6.53 -10.53 2.69
C THR A 3 -5.35 -10.69 3.67
N GLY A 4 -4.28 -9.96 3.50
CA GLY A 4 -3.04 -10.08 4.28
C GLY A 4 -2.01 -11.06 3.71
N GLY A 5 -2.38 -11.84 2.70
CA GLY A 5 -1.53 -12.90 2.15
C GLY A 5 -0.20 -12.42 1.57
N ALA A 6 -0.22 -11.35 0.78
CA ALA A 6 1.01 -10.79 0.19
C ALA A 6 1.96 -10.24 1.26
N LEU A 7 1.44 -9.46 2.21
CA LEU A 7 2.24 -8.89 3.30
C LEU A 7 2.85 -9.99 4.15
N MET A 8 2.02 -10.89 4.69
CA MET A 8 2.50 -11.93 5.60
C MET A 8 3.36 -13.00 4.90
N GLY A 9 3.08 -13.28 3.64
CA GLY A 9 3.93 -14.16 2.84
C GLY A 9 5.35 -13.62 2.66
N ALA A 10 5.47 -12.31 2.37
CA ALA A 10 6.77 -11.67 2.26
C ALA A 10 7.49 -11.59 3.61
N VAL A 11 6.78 -11.19 4.67
CA VAL A 11 7.35 -11.14 6.03
C VAL A 11 7.88 -12.50 6.46
N ASN A 12 7.09 -13.55 6.29
CA ASN A 12 7.50 -14.92 6.65
C ASN A 12 8.71 -15.39 5.82
N GLY A 13 8.76 -15.02 4.54
CA GLY A 13 9.91 -15.32 3.68
C GLY A 13 11.19 -14.63 4.14
N ILE A 14 11.12 -13.35 4.49
CA ILE A 14 12.25 -12.57 4.99
C ILE A 14 12.70 -13.06 6.38
N ASP A 15 11.75 -13.34 7.28
CA ASP A 15 12.04 -13.91 8.60
C ASP A 15 12.74 -15.28 8.48
N GLY A 16 12.38 -16.08 7.47
CA GLY A 16 13.03 -17.36 7.17
C GLY A 16 14.51 -17.24 6.81
N GLU A 17 14.93 -16.09 6.30
CA GLU A 17 16.35 -15.76 6.01
C GLU A 17 17.07 -15.15 7.22
N GLY A 18 16.44 -15.11 8.38
CA GLY A 18 17.01 -14.56 9.62
C GLY A 18 16.99 -13.03 9.69
N VAL A 19 16.23 -12.37 8.84
CA VAL A 19 16.04 -10.91 8.85
C VAL A 19 14.63 -10.60 9.38
N HIS A 20 14.55 -9.74 10.39
CA HIS A 20 13.29 -9.40 11.04
C HIS A 20 12.98 -7.91 10.84
N PRO A 21 12.33 -7.53 9.74
CA PRO A 21 12.02 -6.14 9.45
C PRO A 21 10.89 -5.63 10.34
N ASP A 22 10.85 -4.31 10.53
CA ASP A 22 9.65 -3.63 10.96
C ASP A 22 8.59 -3.72 9.87
N VAL A 23 7.37 -4.07 10.25
CA VAL A 23 6.27 -4.33 9.32
C VAL A 23 5.21 -3.25 9.46
N ILE A 24 5.01 -2.49 8.41
CA ILE A 24 3.99 -1.45 8.35
C ILE A 24 2.83 -1.93 7.46
N ALA A 25 1.70 -2.21 8.07
CA ALA A 25 0.47 -2.52 7.33
C ALA A 25 -0.23 -1.23 6.90
N LEU A 26 -0.81 -1.23 5.71
CA LEU A 26 -1.45 -0.05 5.15
C LEU A 26 -2.93 -0.29 4.86
N GLU A 27 -3.74 0.74 5.07
CA GLU A 27 -5.15 0.76 4.69
C GLU A 27 -5.54 2.12 4.09
N PRO A 28 -6.60 2.19 3.26
CA PRO A 28 -7.13 3.48 2.80
C PRO A 28 -7.70 4.29 3.96
N ALA A 29 -7.38 5.58 4.02
CA ALA A 29 -7.93 6.48 5.04
C ALA A 29 -9.47 6.57 4.98
N GLN A 30 -10.06 6.30 3.82
CA GLN A 30 -11.50 6.24 3.59
C GLN A 30 -12.14 4.94 4.14
N SER A 31 -11.34 3.91 4.44
CA SER A 31 -11.80 2.63 4.97
C SER A 31 -10.85 2.13 6.07
N PRO A 32 -10.77 2.83 7.23
CA PRO A 32 -9.79 2.57 8.27
C PRO A 32 -10.24 1.43 9.21
N LEU A 33 -10.60 0.27 8.64
CA LEU A 33 -11.14 -0.86 9.39
C LEU A 33 -10.15 -1.41 10.43
N LEU A 34 -8.86 -1.49 10.05
CA LEU A 34 -7.83 -2.03 10.93
C LEU A 34 -7.52 -1.10 12.10
N THR A 35 -7.59 0.21 11.86
CA THR A 35 -7.26 1.24 12.87
C THR A 35 -8.46 1.60 13.74
N THR A 36 -9.65 1.75 13.14
CA THR A 36 -10.83 2.27 13.83
C THR A 36 -11.94 1.24 14.06
N GLY A 37 -11.85 0.08 13.39
CA GLY A 37 -12.91 -0.94 13.40
C GLY A 37 -14.06 -0.66 12.43
N VAL A 38 -14.01 0.43 11.66
CA VAL A 38 -15.08 0.83 10.74
C VAL A 38 -14.54 0.94 9.32
N GLY A 39 -15.09 0.11 8.42
CA GLY A 39 -14.80 0.19 6.98
C GLY A 39 -15.70 1.20 6.28
N GLY A 40 -15.27 1.68 5.10
CA GLY A 40 -16.01 2.61 4.26
C GLY A 40 -15.75 2.37 2.77
N PRO A 41 -16.49 3.06 1.88
CA PRO A 41 -16.23 2.99 0.45
C PRO A 41 -14.93 3.72 0.10
N HIS A 42 -14.16 3.12 -0.80
CA HIS A 42 -12.92 3.70 -1.34
C HIS A 42 -12.65 3.18 -2.76
N ARG A 43 -11.68 3.81 -3.44
CA ARG A 43 -11.32 3.52 -4.83
C ARG A 43 -9.95 2.82 -5.00
N VAL A 44 -9.34 2.38 -3.92
CA VAL A 44 -8.08 1.63 -3.98
C VAL A 44 -8.39 0.15 -4.16
N GLU A 45 -8.20 -0.38 -5.36
CA GLU A 45 -8.53 -1.77 -5.66
C GLU A 45 -7.59 -2.78 -4.96
N GLY A 46 -8.14 -3.93 -4.61
CA GLY A 46 -7.41 -5.06 -4.06
C GLY A 46 -7.09 -5.00 -2.56
N ILE A 47 -7.46 -3.91 -1.90
CA ILE A 47 -7.26 -3.73 -0.45
C ILE A 47 -8.51 -3.16 0.21
N GLY A 48 -8.50 -3.00 1.54
CA GLY A 48 -9.62 -2.40 2.26
C GLY A 48 -10.93 -3.15 2.08
N VAL A 49 -10.89 -4.48 2.14
CA VAL A 49 -11.97 -5.40 1.72
C VAL A 49 -13.23 -5.38 2.60
N GLY A 50 -13.29 -4.55 3.64
CA GLY A 50 -14.46 -4.37 4.50
C GLY A 50 -14.65 -5.46 5.55
N PHE A 51 -13.72 -6.41 5.66
CA PHE A 51 -13.68 -7.42 6.71
C PHE A 51 -12.26 -7.58 7.25
N GLU A 52 -12.12 -8.18 8.44
CA GLU A 52 -10.81 -8.46 9.02
C GLU A 52 -10.00 -9.37 8.10
N PRO A 53 -8.77 -8.95 7.70
CA PRO A 53 -7.95 -9.74 6.80
C PRO A 53 -7.58 -11.10 7.41
N PRO A 54 -7.98 -12.23 6.80
CA PRO A 54 -7.85 -13.56 7.44
C PRO A 54 -6.41 -14.06 7.61
N PHE A 55 -5.47 -13.50 6.86
CA PHE A 55 -4.05 -13.88 6.93
C PHE A 55 -3.17 -12.83 7.62
N LEU A 56 -3.75 -11.70 8.06
CA LEU A 56 -2.98 -10.66 8.73
C LEU A 56 -2.72 -11.04 10.18
N ASP A 57 -1.45 -11.20 10.52
CA ASP A 57 -1.00 -11.26 11.91
C ASP A 57 -0.72 -9.83 12.40
N ARG A 58 -1.66 -9.29 13.19
CA ARG A 58 -1.52 -7.92 13.72
C ARG A 58 -0.36 -7.79 14.71
N GLU A 59 -0.02 -8.85 15.44
CA GLU A 59 1.09 -8.85 16.40
C GLU A 59 2.44 -8.74 15.71
N ARG A 60 2.51 -9.19 14.45
CA ARG A 60 3.72 -9.06 13.63
C ARG A 60 3.84 -7.67 13.00
N CYS A 61 2.78 -6.87 12.99
CA CYS A 61 2.81 -5.51 12.45
C CYS A 61 3.32 -4.52 13.52
N THR A 62 4.40 -3.81 13.21
CA THR A 62 4.92 -2.73 14.05
C THR A 62 3.97 -1.55 14.07
N GLU A 63 3.32 -1.27 12.95
CA GLU A 63 2.41 -0.15 12.79
C GLU A 63 1.35 -0.45 11.72
N ILE A 64 0.18 0.21 11.83
CA ILE A 64 -0.84 0.27 10.77
C ILE A 64 -1.03 1.73 10.39
N ARG A 65 -0.81 2.09 9.13
CA ARG A 65 -0.95 3.45 8.61
C ARG A 65 -2.11 3.59 7.64
N MET A 66 -2.77 4.73 7.74
CA MET A 66 -3.81 5.15 6.80
C MET A 66 -3.18 6.02 5.71
N VAL A 67 -3.58 5.77 4.45
CA VAL A 67 -3.14 6.57 3.30
C VAL A 67 -4.37 7.07 2.54
N ASP A 68 -4.39 8.36 2.22
CA ASP A 68 -5.48 8.95 1.43
C ASP A 68 -5.53 8.39 0.01
N GLU A 69 -6.72 8.01 -0.46
CA GLU A 69 -6.89 7.43 -1.80
C GLU A 69 -6.56 8.41 -2.92
N THR A 70 -6.78 9.71 -2.72
CA THR A 70 -6.47 10.73 -3.72
C THR A 70 -4.97 10.88 -3.88
N ALA A 71 -4.22 10.88 -2.77
CA ALA A 71 -2.77 10.86 -2.78
C ALA A 71 -2.22 9.61 -3.47
N ALA A 72 -2.83 8.44 -3.21
CA ALA A 72 -2.45 7.18 -3.87
C ALA A 72 -2.66 7.23 -5.39
N MET A 73 -3.78 7.76 -5.86
CA MET A 73 -4.07 7.91 -7.30
C MET A 73 -3.12 8.90 -7.96
N GLU A 74 -2.81 10.02 -7.31
CA GLU A 74 -1.83 10.99 -7.82
C GLU A 74 -0.43 10.39 -7.88
N MET A 75 -0.04 9.60 -6.89
CA MET A 75 1.23 8.87 -6.89
C MET A 75 1.33 7.91 -8.09
N CYS A 76 0.25 7.23 -8.48
CA CYS A 76 0.26 6.40 -9.71
C CYS A 76 0.59 7.21 -10.95
N ARG A 77 0.03 8.42 -11.10
CA ARG A 77 0.31 9.32 -12.22
C ARG A 77 1.76 9.78 -12.21
N ARG A 78 2.26 10.16 -11.04
CA ARG A 78 3.66 10.57 -10.86
C ARG A 78 4.63 9.44 -11.20
N LEU A 79 4.39 8.23 -10.71
CA LEU A 79 5.21 7.05 -11.03
C LEU A 79 5.24 6.76 -12.53
N ALA A 80 4.09 6.92 -13.22
CA ALA A 80 4.05 6.74 -14.67
C ALA A 80 4.86 7.79 -15.42
N VAL A 81 4.82 9.06 -15.02
CA VAL A 81 5.49 10.17 -15.72
C VAL A 81 6.96 10.31 -15.31
N GLU A 82 7.25 10.21 -14.01
CA GLU A 82 8.57 10.49 -13.46
C GLU A 82 9.49 9.27 -13.53
N GLU A 83 8.94 8.05 -13.36
CA GLU A 83 9.71 6.81 -13.24
C GLU A 83 9.43 5.78 -14.35
N GLY A 84 8.43 6.05 -15.21
CA GLY A 84 8.02 5.10 -16.25
C GLY A 84 7.33 3.85 -15.69
N LEU A 85 6.83 3.89 -14.46
CA LEU A 85 6.15 2.79 -13.78
C LEU A 85 4.63 2.95 -13.88
N LEU A 86 4.03 2.21 -14.81
CA LEU A 86 2.57 2.16 -14.95
C LEU A 86 2.01 1.12 -13.97
N CYS A 87 1.46 1.58 -12.84
CA CYS A 87 1.02 0.74 -11.73
C CYS A 87 -0.42 1.04 -11.29
N GLY A 88 -1.01 0.14 -10.50
CA GLY A 88 -2.34 0.30 -9.94
C GLY A 88 -2.38 1.08 -8.62
N THR A 89 -3.61 1.36 -8.15
CA THR A 89 -3.87 2.25 -7.01
C THR A 89 -3.28 1.76 -5.69
N SER A 90 -3.22 0.44 -5.46
CA SER A 90 -2.57 -0.12 -4.27
C SER A 90 -1.05 0.09 -4.27
N THR A 91 -0.41 0.13 -5.44
CA THR A 91 1.01 0.50 -5.56
C THR A 91 1.21 1.98 -5.22
N GLY A 92 0.36 2.86 -5.75
CA GLY A 92 0.40 4.29 -5.39
C GLY A 92 0.28 4.51 -3.89
N LEU A 93 -0.65 3.81 -3.25
CA LEU A 93 -0.83 3.85 -1.80
C LEU A 93 0.43 3.37 -1.05
N ASN A 94 1.01 2.27 -1.50
CA ASN A 94 2.24 1.72 -0.92
C ASN A 94 3.41 2.70 -1.04
N VAL A 95 3.59 3.33 -2.20
CA VAL A 95 4.72 4.25 -2.45
C VAL A 95 4.56 5.54 -1.65
N CYS A 96 3.32 6.08 -1.49
CA CYS A 96 3.09 7.21 -0.60
C CYS A 96 3.62 6.94 0.81
N ALA A 97 3.19 5.84 1.42
CA ALA A 97 3.63 5.47 2.77
C ALA A 97 5.14 5.18 2.83
N ALA A 98 5.69 4.53 1.79
CA ALA A 98 7.12 4.22 1.74
C ALA A 98 7.99 5.49 1.70
N ILE A 99 7.58 6.51 0.95
CA ILE A 99 8.29 7.80 0.89
C ILE A 99 8.22 8.52 2.24
N GLU A 100 7.03 8.57 2.86
CA GLU A 100 6.87 9.17 4.19
C GLU A 100 7.77 8.48 5.21
N LEU A 101 7.73 7.15 5.27
CA LEU A 101 8.55 6.35 6.17
C LEU A 101 10.05 6.55 5.92
N ALA A 102 10.47 6.57 4.66
CA ALA A 102 11.88 6.81 4.32
C ALA A 102 12.37 8.18 4.79
N ASN A 103 11.52 9.20 4.68
CA ASN A 103 11.83 10.54 5.19
C ASN A 103 11.92 10.58 6.73
N GLU A 104 11.07 9.83 7.42
CA GLU A 104 11.09 9.71 8.88
C GLU A 104 12.35 8.98 9.38
N LEU A 105 12.74 7.91 8.71
CA LEU A 105 13.85 7.05 9.12
C LEU A 105 15.24 7.60 8.73
N GLY A 106 15.29 8.38 7.66
CA GLY A 106 16.54 8.97 7.16
C GLY A 106 17.36 8.04 6.27
N PRO A 107 18.56 8.52 5.83
CA PRO A 107 19.31 7.92 4.71
C PRO A 107 19.96 6.56 5.02
N ASP A 108 20.10 6.20 6.28
CA ASP A 108 20.75 4.94 6.68
C ASP A 108 19.78 3.76 6.76
N SER A 109 18.52 3.98 6.37
CA SER A 109 17.47 2.98 6.43
C SER A 109 17.06 2.50 5.05
N SER A 110 16.60 1.25 4.95
CA SER A 110 16.05 0.66 3.74
C SER A 110 14.55 0.43 3.92
N VAL A 111 13.76 1.00 3.03
CA VAL A 111 12.31 0.78 2.98
C VAL A 111 11.96 -0.02 1.73
N VAL A 112 11.26 -1.13 1.92
CA VAL A 112 10.84 -2.03 0.83
C VAL A 112 9.32 -2.03 0.74
N THR A 113 8.80 -1.91 -0.47
CA THR A 113 7.36 -1.99 -0.73
C THR A 113 7.08 -2.75 -2.03
N PHE A 114 5.78 -3.00 -2.32
CA PHE A 114 5.38 -3.79 -3.48
C PHE A 114 4.83 -2.91 -4.61
N ASN A 115 5.26 -3.20 -5.83
CA ASN A 115 4.49 -2.89 -7.03
C ASN A 115 3.51 -4.05 -7.26
N CYS A 116 2.25 -3.87 -6.85
CA CYS A 116 1.28 -4.96 -6.72
C CYS A 116 0.75 -5.44 -8.06
N ASP A 117 0.46 -4.51 -8.97
CA ASP A 117 -0.14 -4.82 -10.28
C ASP A 117 0.17 -3.75 -11.34
N SER A 118 -0.10 -4.12 -12.60
CA SER A 118 0.06 -3.22 -13.73
C SER A 118 -1.09 -2.21 -13.80
N GLY A 119 -0.76 -0.97 -14.14
CA GLY A 119 -1.73 0.08 -14.43
C GLY A 119 -2.57 -0.16 -15.69
N LEU A 120 -2.22 -1.15 -16.53
CA LEU A 120 -2.95 -1.45 -17.78
C LEU A 120 -4.44 -1.71 -17.55
N LYS A 121 -4.82 -2.36 -16.46
CA LYS A 121 -6.23 -2.62 -16.14
C LYS A 121 -7.01 -1.39 -15.67
N TYR A 122 -6.32 -0.26 -15.44
CA TYR A 122 -6.93 0.99 -15.00
C TYR A 122 -7.03 2.06 -16.10
N LEU A 123 -6.67 1.74 -17.34
CA LEU A 123 -6.68 2.71 -18.45
C LEU A 123 -8.09 3.26 -18.74
N GLU A 124 -9.12 2.46 -18.54
CA GLU A 124 -10.51 2.87 -18.75
C GLU A 124 -11.16 3.46 -17.49
N SER A 125 -10.46 3.44 -16.33
CA SER A 125 -11.01 3.93 -15.06
C SER A 125 -10.87 5.43 -14.85
N GLY A 126 -10.19 6.14 -15.76
CA GLY A 126 -9.84 7.54 -15.60
C GLY A 126 -8.65 7.81 -14.66
N LEU A 127 -7.99 6.77 -14.14
CA LEU A 127 -6.85 6.91 -13.22
C LEU A 127 -5.72 7.75 -13.85
N PHE A 128 -5.47 7.56 -15.15
CA PHE A 128 -4.38 8.22 -15.89
C PHE A 128 -4.86 9.37 -16.77
N ASP A 129 -6.14 9.76 -16.67
CA ASP A 129 -6.63 10.91 -17.41
C ASP A 129 -5.93 12.18 -16.92
N ARG A 130 -5.59 13.07 -17.86
CA ARG A 130 -5.03 14.38 -17.51
C ARG A 130 -6.07 15.15 -16.74
N SER A 131 -5.73 15.58 -15.52
CA SER A 131 -6.51 16.58 -14.81
C SER A 131 -6.52 17.85 -15.67
N THR A 132 -7.68 18.18 -16.20
CA THR A 132 -7.92 19.44 -16.94
C THR A 132 -7.87 20.62 -15.97
#